data_06350cde79159f91e105d5e23dd018c6
#
_entry.id   06350cde79159f91e105d5e23dd018c6
#
_cell.length_a   1.000
_cell.length_b   1.000
_cell.length_c   1.000
_cell.angle_alpha   90.00
_cell.angle_beta   90.00
_cell.angle_gamma   90.00
#
_symmetry.space_group_name_H-M   'P 1'
#
loop_
_entity.id
_entity.type
_entity.pdbx_description
1 polymer ?
#
loop_
_entity_poly.entity_id
_entity_poly.type
_entity_poly.pdbx_seq_one_letter_code
_entity_poly.pdbx_strand_id
1 'polypeptide(L)'
;MDPACLRHTEIPGTSKLFADLAYHFGDPSGDPTNHIARFYRHNPHARESYAAAAREVQYPDDRRAAMARVLEAQNPGNVLVARFAQAGTMAVVTGQQVGLFSGPAYTIYKALTAARLADDLNASGIPTVPIFWMATEDHDFAEVDHVWIFDAAHRPIQLRIEAPTAWQGKPRPAGTYPVEHPPIAELRAALAEFPYGEEVAAAVADSYQPGVTMGAGFRALLTKLLGKIGMLVVDPLDSQLRNVGAPLMAEALAAAPDLKKALLARNKELTAAGYHAQVNVEENTSLFFLLEQGERVTLRKKDAEFAALEDRAADISPNALLRPVWQDYLFPTVAYVGGPGELAYFAQSQVIYDRLLGRMPVVVSRASVTLLDARAAKLISRYSLTIPETLVPEEALKERIAHALIPEAVASLFEETSGEVTRKLDRLGSGLESFDPTLAAAVGKSRSKVLYQLEKLRKKTERETLRRDARASEEARYLSSLLYPQRHMQERFYAMLPFLAQHGLDLVDRLYGSVQMDCPDHRVVTI
;
A
#
# COMPACT_ATOMS: atom_id res chain seq x y z
N MET A 1 19.75 -16.32 -3.83
CA MET A 1 19.58 -15.43 -5.01
C MET A 1 19.35 -14.05 -4.47
N ASP A 2 20.06 -13.06 -4.97
CA ASP A 2 19.75 -11.68 -4.62
C ASP A 2 18.35 -11.38 -5.10
N PRO A 3 17.51 -10.74 -4.27
CA PRO A 3 16.17 -10.36 -4.68
C PRO A 3 16.27 -9.41 -5.87
N ALA A 4 15.50 -9.67 -6.91
CA ALA A 4 15.39 -8.74 -8.02
C ALA A 4 14.70 -7.48 -7.53
N CYS A 5 15.27 -6.30 -7.81
CA CYS A 5 14.67 -5.02 -7.52
C CYS A 5 14.03 -4.46 -8.80
N LEU A 6 12.84 -3.90 -8.65
CA LEU A 6 12.07 -3.26 -9.71
C LEU A 6 11.75 -1.83 -9.29
N ARG A 7 12.13 -0.86 -10.09
CA ARG A 7 11.78 0.53 -9.80
C ARG A 7 10.27 0.72 -9.82
N HIS A 8 9.74 1.47 -8.86
CA HIS A 8 8.31 1.76 -8.83
C HIS A 8 7.79 2.42 -10.10
N THR A 9 8.65 3.16 -10.82
CA THR A 9 8.29 3.76 -12.12
C THR A 9 7.99 2.74 -13.22
N GLU A 10 8.41 1.48 -13.04
CA GLU A 10 8.11 0.37 -13.96
C GLU A 10 6.82 -0.37 -13.57
N ILE A 11 6.23 -0.01 -12.42
CA ILE A 11 4.98 -0.60 -11.92
C ILE A 11 3.79 0.21 -12.44
N PRO A 12 2.81 -0.42 -13.08
CA PRO A 12 1.62 0.28 -13.57
C PRO A 12 0.87 1.03 -12.47
N GLY A 13 0.51 2.28 -12.74
CA GLY A 13 -0.29 3.10 -11.82
C GLY A 13 0.49 3.79 -10.70
N THR A 14 1.82 3.74 -10.71
CA THR A 14 2.63 4.52 -9.76
C THR A 14 2.43 6.02 -9.98
N SER A 15 2.07 6.74 -8.91
CA SER A 15 1.87 8.19 -8.99
C SER A 15 3.19 8.94 -9.09
N LYS A 16 3.19 10.08 -9.79
CA LYS A 16 4.36 10.95 -9.89
C LYS A 16 4.88 11.39 -8.53
N LEU A 17 3.98 11.77 -7.61
CA LEU A 17 4.37 12.19 -6.26
C LEU A 17 5.14 11.09 -5.53
N PHE A 18 4.67 9.84 -5.60
CA PHE A 18 5.35 8.72 -4.96
C PHE A 18 6.71 8.42 -5.60
N ALA A 19 6.78 8.46 -6.94
CA ALA A 19 8.05 8.27 -7.66
C ALA A 19 9.07 9.35 -7.29
N ASP A 20 8.65 10.61 -7.24
CA ASP A 20 9.54 11.72 -6.87
C ASP A 20 9.98 11.64 -5.39
N LEU A 21 9.10 11.21 -4.48
CA LEU A 21 9.47 10.96 -3.08
C LEU A 21 10.50 9.84 -2.94
N ALA A 22 10.32 8.76 -3.72
CA ALA A 22 11.18 7.59 -3.65
C ALA A 22 12.56 7.82 -4.28
N TYR A 23 12.67 8.64 -5.35
CA TYR A 23 13.88 8.69 -6.16
C TYR A 23 14.50 10.09 -6.31
N HIS A 24 13.75 11.14 -6.07
CA HIS A 24 14.18 12.51 -6.40
C HIS A 24 14.18 13.46 -5.21
N PHE A 25 13.98 12.96 -3.99
CA PHE A 25 14.03 13.82 -2.81
C PHE A 25 15.47 14.33 -2.58
N GLY A 26 15.67 15.65 -2.74
CA GLY A 26 16.99 16.25 -2.58
C GLY A 26 17.95 15.95 -3.74
N ASP A 27 17.45 15.66 -4.92
CA ASP A 27 18.24 15.43 -6.12
C ASP A 27 19.21 16.59 -6.37
N PRO A 28 20.54 16.35 -6.34
CA PRO A 28 21.55 17.37 -6.58
C PRO A 28 21.60 17.83 -8.04
N SER A 29 20.91 17.17 -8.97
CA SER A 29 20.85 17.57 -10.39
C SER A 29 20.20 18.92 -10.61
N GLY A 30 19.52 19.46 -9.60
CA GLY A 30 18.91 20.79 -9.66
C GLY A 30 17.76 20.89 -10.65
N ASP A 31 17.08 19.76 -10.95
CA ASP A 31 15.90 19.78 -11.81
C ASP A 31 14.85 20.75 -11.20
N PRO A 32 14.60 21.91 -11.85
CA PRO A 32 13.67 22.90 -11.35
C PRO A 32 12.21 22.39 -11.31
N THR A 33 11.94 21.26 -11.93
CA THR A 33 10.60 20.61 -11.93
C THR A 33 10.38 19.69 -10.73
N ASN A 34 11.44 19.38 -9.96
CA ASN A 34 11.35 18.59 -8.74
C ASN A 34 10.96 19.47 -7.55
N HIS A 35 9.71 19.34 -7.15
CA HIS A 35 9.16 20.12 -6.03
C HIS A 35 8.89 19.29 -4.78
N ILE A 36 9.25 18.00 -4.76
CA ILE A 36 8.83 17.07 -3.71
C ILE A 36 9.25 17.50 -2.31
N ALA A 37 10.47 18.00 -2.15
CA ALA A 37 11.01 18.47 -0.87
C ALA A 37 10.23 19.63 -0.24
N ARG A 38 9.35 20.32 -1.00
CA ARG A 38 8.50 21.42 -0.49
C ARG A 38 7.30 20.91 0.32
N PHE A 39 6.97 19.62 0.17
CA PHE A 39 5.76 19.00 0.73
C PHE A 39 6.05 18.05 1.90
N TYR A 40 7.34 17.84 2.20
CA TYR A 40 7.79 17.02 3.33
C TYR A 40 8.96 17.70 4.04
N ARG A 41 8.92 17.68 5.36
CA ARG A 41 9.91 18.41 6.17
C ARG A 41 11.29 17.75 6.17
N HIS A 42 11.32 16.43 6.03
CA HIS A 42 12.53 15.62 6.16
C HIS A 42 12.73 14.70 4.96
N ASN A 43 13.99 14.54 4.53
CA ASN A 43 14.37 13.59 3.51
C ASN A 43 14.38 12.16 4.10
N PRO A 44 13.52 11.22 3.64
CA PRO A 44 13.47 9.87 4.18
C PRO A 44 14.73 9.03 3.90
N HIS A 45 15.55 9.42 2.93
CA HIS A 45 16.76 8.71 2.52
C HIS A 45 18.01 9.19 3.25
N ALA A 46 17.92 10.29 4.00
CA ALA A 46 19.04 10.88 4.72
C ALA A 46 19.00 10.48 6.20
N ARG A 47 20.02 9.78 6.70
CA ARG A 47 20.08 9.33 8.10
C ARG A 47 20.01 10.46 9.12
N GLU A 48 20.61 11.60 8.80
CA GLU A 48 20.56 12.82 9.62
C GLU A 48 19.15 13.38 9.81
N SER A 49 18.23 13.11 8.88
CA SER A 49 16.83 13.53 8.98
C SER A 49 16.12 12.93 10.20
N TYR A 50 16.42 11.69 10.55
CA TYR A 50 15.81 11.04 11.72
C TYR A 50 16.29 11.66 13.03
N ALA A 51 17.58 11.97 13.12
CA ALA A 51 18.13 12.68 14.28
C ALA A 51 17.60 14.12 14.36
N ALA A 52 17.39 14.81 13.23
CA ALA A 52 16.77 16.12 13.20
C ALA A 52 15.30 16.06 13.66
N ALA A 53 14.50 15.13 13.11
CA ALA A 53 13.13 14.93 13.52
C ALA A 53 13.00 14.57 15.00
N ALA A 54 13.88 13.71 15.53
CA ALA A 54 13.88 13.37 16.96
C ALA A 54 14.14 14.59 17.87
N ARG A 55 15.03 15.51 17.47
CA ARG A 55 15.28 16.77 18.21
C ARG A 55 14.10 17.74 18.21
N GLU A 56 13.25 17.68 17.20
CA GLU A 56 12.04 18.50 17.12
C GLU A 56 10.90 17.97 18.00
N VAL A 57 10.97 16.72 18.44
CA VAL A 57 9.93 16.12 19.28
C VAL A 57 9.98 16.68 20.68
N GLN A 58 9.00 17.50 21.03
CA GLN A 58 8.72 17.91 22.41
C GLN A 58 7.57 17.06 22.94
N TYR A 59 7.89 16.12 23.82
CA TYR A 59 6.90 15.17 24.34
C TYR A 59 6.88 15.19 25.86
N PRO A 60 5.84 15.80 26.48
CA PRO A 60 5.74 15.97 27.93
C PRO A 60 5.71 14.65 28.71
N ASP A 61 6.33 14.62 29.87
CA ASP A 61 6.45 13.41 30.69
C ASP A 61 5.10 12.93 31.25
N ASP A 62 4.18 13.84 31.55
CA ASP A 62 2.82 13.51 31.97
C ASP A 62 2.04 12.80 30.87
N ARG A 63 2.16 13.26 29.61
CA ARG A 63 1.57 12.60 28.44
C ARG A 63 2.23 11.25 28.21
N ARG A 64 3.55 11.14 28.34
CA ARG A 64 4.28 9.87 28.23
C ARG A 64 3.77 8.86 29.26
N ALA A 65 3.63 9.28 30.51
CA ALA A 65 3.11 8.43 31.59
C ALA A 65 1.65 8.01 31.35
N ALA A 66 0.81 8.92 30.84
CA ALA A 66 -0.58 8.60 30.49
C ALA A 66 -0.64 7.59 29.36
N MET A 67 0.11 7.83 28.27
CA MET A 67 0.16 6.90 27.14
C MET A 67 0.81 5.56 27.47
N ALA A 68 1.79 5.51 28.36
CA ALA A 68 2.35 4.24 28.85
C ALA A 68 1.29 3.37 29.54
N ARG A 69 0.39 3.97 30.34
CA ARG A 69 -0.74 3.25 30.95
C ARG A 69 -1.73 2.72 29.90
N VAL A 70 -2.05 3.53 28.90
CA VAL A 70 -2.90 3.11 27.77
C VAL A 70 -2.27 1.94 27.02
N LEU A 71 -0.97 2.05 26.72
CA LEU A 71 -0.23 1.00 26.02
C LEU A 71 -0.16 -0.29 26.83
N GLU A 72 0.05 -0.23 28.14
CA GLU A 72 0.06 -1.42 29.01
C GLU A 72 -1.31 -2.12 29.01
N ALA A 73 -2.40 -1.34 29.10
CA ALA A 73 -3.74 -1.90 29.05
C ALA A 73 -4.04 -2.58 27.69
N GLN A 74 -3.54 -2.00 26.60
CA GLN A 74 -3.75 -2.53 25.25
C GLN A 74 -2.75 -3.62 24.84
N ASN A 75 -1.57 -3.70 25.46
CA ASN A 75 -0.49 -4.63 25.14
C ASN A 75 0.08 -5.26 26.44
N PRO A 76 -0.73 -5.99 27.20
CA PRO A 76 -0.32 -6.48 28.51
C PRO A 76 0.91 -7.37 28.42
N GLY A 77 1.91 -7.06 29.27
CA GLY A 77 3.17 -7.80 29.33
C GLY A 77 4.13 -7.60 28.15
N ASN A 78 3.84 -6.68 27.24
CA ASN A 78 4.76 -6.37 26.15
C ASN A 78 5.93 -5.48 26.65
N VAL A 79 7.15 -6.01 26.57
CA VAL A 79 8.37 -5.33 27.06
C VAL A 79 8.61 -3.95 26.44
N LEU A 80 8.08 -3.68 25.25
CA LEU A 80 8.19 -2.39 24.58
C LEU A 80 7.45 -1.27 25.32
N VAL A 81 6.45 -1.59 26.15
CA VAL A 81 5.75 -0.59 26.97
C VAL A 81 6.71 0.04 27.98
N ALA A 82 7.49 -0.79 28.69
CA ALA A 82 8.49 -0.30 29.62
C ALA A 82 9.57 0.56 28.92
N ARG A 83 9.92 0.20 27.69
CA ARG A 83 10.85 1.00 26.87
C ARG A 83 10.22 2.33 26.45
N PHE A 84 8.96 2.33 26.00
CA PHE A 84 8.23 3.56 25.64
C PHE A 84 8.15 4.53 26.82
N ALA A 85 7.96 4.02 28.04
CA ALA A 85 7.87 4.83 29.25
C ALA A 85 9.17 5.58 29.59
N GLN A 86 10.31 5.17 29.05
CA GLN A 86 11.59 5.85 29.29
C GLN A 86 11.63 7.20 28.54
N ALA A 87 12.09 8.24 29.23
CA ALA A 87 12.27 9.56 28.64
C ALA A 87 13.20 9.49 27.42
N GLY A 88 12.89 10.27 26.39
CA GLY A 88 13.69 10.28 25.15
C GLY A 88 13.38 9.14 24.17
N THR A 89 12.59 8.13 24.55
CA THR A 89 12.17 7.09 23.59
C THR A 89 11.19 7.65 22.58
N MET A 90 11.51 7.43 21.30
CA MET A 90 10.71 7.82 20.12
C MET A 90 9.80 6.68 19.66
N ALA A 91 8.94 6.98 18.69
CA ALA A 91 8.10 5.99 18.04
C ALA A 91 8.30 5.99 16.51
N VAL A 92 8.36 4.80 15.91
CA VAL A 92 8.10 4.60 14.48
C VAL A 92 6.68 4.08 14.37
N VAL A 93 5.80 4.81 13.69
CA VAL A 93 4.39 4.47 13.60
C VAL A 93 4.04 4.03 12.19
N THR A 94 3.22 3.01 12.10
CA THR A 94 2.51 2.60 10.89
C THR A 94 1.06 2.31 11.25
N GLY A 95 0.20 2.17 10.27
CA GLY A 95 -1.19 1.83 10.56
C GLY A 95 -1.92 1.27 9.34
N GLN A 96 -3.04 0.58 9.62
CA GLN A 96 -3.93 0.05 8.59
C GLN A 96 -5.35 -0.10 9.13
N GLN A 97 -6.34 -0.06 8.23
CA GLN A 97 -7.71 -0.49 8.51
C GLN A 97 -7.74 -1.96 8.95
N VAL A 98 -8.71 -2.31 9.78
CA VAL A 98 -8.84 -3.65 10.37
C VAL A 98 -9.52 -4.63 9.39
N GLY A 99 -8.86 -4.91 8.27
CA GLY A 99 -9.35 -5.82 7.24
C GLY A 99 -9.53 -7.26 7.76
N LEU A 100 -10.54 -7.96 7.24
CA LEU A 100 -10.80 -9.35 7.57
C LEU A 100 -9.52 -10.18 7.44
N PHE A 101 -9.21 -11.02 8.43
CA PHE A 101 -8.06 -11.94 8.45
C PHE A 101 -6.71 -11.25 8.15
N SER A 102 -6.46 -10.09 8.74
CA SER A 102 -5.31 -9.18 8.56
C SER A 102 -5.31 -8.33 7.28
N GLY A 103 -6.30 -8.47 6.40
CA GLY A 103 -6.35 -7.74 5.13
C GLY A 103 -5.22 -8.12 4.16
N PRO A 104 -4.91 -7.27 3.18
CA PRO A 104 -3.87 -7.52 2.18
C PRO A 104 -2.46 -7.64 2.79
N ALA A 105 -1.57 -8.38 2.12
CA ALA A 105 -0.22 -8.68 2.61
C ALA A 105 0.60 -7.43 2.94
N TYR A 106 0.36 -6.30 2.28
CA TYR A 106 1.05 -5.05 2.60
C TYR A 106 0.82 -4.59 4.06
N THR A 107 -0.23 -5.06 4.74
CA THR A 107 -0.43 -4.82 6.19
C THR A 107 0.74 -5.36 7.00
N ILE A 108 1.16 -6.58 6.69
CA ILE A 108 2.33 -7.21 7.30
C ILE A 108 3.59 -6.46 6.89
N TYR A 109 3.77 -6.13 5.61
CA TYR A 109 4.96 -5.38 5.16
C TYR A 109 5.09 -4.01 5.83
N LYS A 110 4.00 -3.31 6.12
CA LYS A 110 4.00 -2.09 6.93
C LYS A 110 4.56 -2.35 8.33
N ALA A 111 4.07 -3.38 9.00
CA ALA A 111 4.51 -3.75 10.34
C ALA A 111 6.01 -4.10 10.34
N LEU A 112 6.46 -4.94 9.39
CA LEU A 112 7.86 -5.34 9.25
C LEU A 112 8.76 -4.13 8.99
N THR A 113 8.33 -3.20 8.14
CA THR A 113 9.11 -2.00 7.83
C THR A 113 9.23 -1.09 9.05
N ALA A 114 8.15 -0.89 9.81
CA ALA A 114 8.17 -0.07 11.00
C ALA A 114 9.06 -0.67 12.11
N ALA A 115 9.00 -1.99 12.29
CA ALA A 115 9.85 -2.70 13.24
C ALA A 115 11.33 -2.62 12.81
N ARG A 116 11.63 -2.84 11.53
CA ARG A 116 13.00 -2.75 11.01
C ARG A 116 13.59 -1.35 11.15
N LEU A 117 12.83 -0.32 10.79
CA LEU A 117 13.27 1.05 10.97
C LEU A 117 13.51 1.38 12.44
N ALA A 118 12.66 0.90 13.36
CA ALA A 118 12.86 1.09 14.79
C ALA A 118 14.16 0.42 15.27
N ASP A 119 14.49 -0.77 14.78
CA ASP A 119 15.75 -1.45 15.10
C ASP A 119 16.96 -0.70 14.56
N ASP A 120 16.91 -0.20 13.33
CA ASP A 120 17.98 0.58 12.71
C ASP A 120 18.22 1.92 13.45
N LEU A 121 17.14 2.58 13.91
CA LEU A 121 17.23 3.80 14.72
C LEU A 121 17.83 3.51 16.11
N ASN A 122 17.44 2.41 16.74
CA ASN A 122 18.02 1.96 17.99
C ASN A 122 19.53 1.70 17.86
N ALA A 123 19.93 1.02 16.80
CA ALA A 123 21.34 0.78 16.50
C ALA A 123 22.11 2.06 16.24
N SER A 124 21.43 3.12 15.78
CA SER A 124 21.99 4.46 15.53
C SER A 124 21.97 5.37 16.76
N GLY A 125 21.54 4.87 17.93
CA GLY A 125 21.50 5.63 19.17
C GLY A 125 20.26 6.49 19.37
N ILE A 126 19.21 6.29 18.61
CA ILE A 126 17.89 6.93 18.79
C ILE A 126 16.96 5.88 19.39
N PRO A 127 16.70 5.90 20.72
CA PRO A 127 15.82 4.92 21.37
C PRO A 127 14.43 4.98 20.76
N THR A 128 13.93 3.85 20.25
CA THR A 128 12.71 3.83 19.45
C THR A 128 11.91 2.56 19.70
N VAL A 129 10.58 2.65 19.65
CA VAL A 129 9.64 1.52 19.66
C VAL A 129 8.76 1.56 18.41
N PRO A 130 8.47 0.41 17.77
CA PRO A 130 7.51 0.34 16.68
C PRO A 130 6.08 0.27 17.20
N ILE A 131 5.17 1.03 16.58
CA ILE A 131 3.75 1.09 16.93
C ILE A 131 2.91 0.85 15.69
N PHE A 132 1.92 -0.05 15.79
CA PHE A 132 0.91 -0.29 14.79
C PHE A 132 -0.42 0.36 15.23
N TRP A 133 -0.86 1.36 14.50
CA TRP A 133 -2.14 2.04 14.67
C TRP A 133 -3.23 1.29 13.91
N MET A 134 -4.17 0.70 14.62
CA MET A 134 -5.36 0.11 13.99
C MET A 134 -6.34 1.22 13.63
N ALA A 135 -6.69 1.38 12.37
CA ALA A 135 -7.68 2.36 11.96
C ALA A 135 -9.11 1.83 12.19
N THR A 136 -9.41 1.50 13.46
CA THR A 136 -10.70 0.95 13.91
C THR A 136 -11.85 1.94 13.81
N GLU A 137 -11.55 3.24 13.84
CA GLU A 137 -12.52 4.33 13.74
C GLU A 137 -13.10 4.48 12.34
N ASP A 138 -12.44 3.96 11.30
CA ASP A 138 -12.94 4.07 9.93
C ASP A 138 -14.31 3.38 9.81
N HIS A 139 -15.22 3.99 9.06
CA HIS A 139 -16.60 3.52 8.94
C HIS A 139 -16.91 2.89 7.59
N ASP A 140 -15.92 2.78 6.70
CA ASP A 140 -16.08 2.07 5.43
C ASP A 140 -15.92 0.56 5.64
N PHE A 141 -17.03 -0.06 6.06
CA PHE A 141 -17.07 -1.50 6.29
C PHE A 141 -16.83 -2.29 4.99
N ALA A 142 -17.26 -1.78 3.83
CA ALA A 142 -17.09 -2.46 2.55
C ALA A 142 -15.61 -2.62 2.13
N GLU A 143 -14.72 -1.76 2.63
CA GLU A 143 -13.27 -1.90 2.40
C GLU A 143 -12.63 -3.01 3.24
N VAL A 144 -13.25 -3.41 4.36
CA VAL A 144 -12.66 -4.34 5.34
C VAL A 144 -13.42 -5.64 5.53
N ASP A 145 -14.63 -5.76 4.98
CA ASP A 145 -15.54 -6.90 5.14
C ASP A 145 -15.06 -8.18 4.42
N HIS A 146 -14.03 -8.08 3.60
CA HIS A 146 -13.57 -9.19 2.78
C HIS A 146 -12.05 -9.28 2.72
N VAL A 147 -11.60 -10.44 2.24
CA VAL A 147 -10.19 -10.72 1.97
C VAL A 147 -10.05 -11.62 0.75
N TRP A 148 -9.01 -11.41 -0.02
CA TRP A 148 -8.66 -12.27 -1.14
C TRP A 148 -7.53 -13.22 -0.73
N ILE A 149 -7.74 -14.50 -1.01
CA ILE A 149 -6.77 -15.58 -0.88
C ILE A 149 -6.69 -16.34 -2.20
N PHE A 150 -5.84 -17.34 -2.30
CA PHE A 150 -5.83 -18.29 -3.41
C PHE A 150 -5.69 -19.73 -2.90
N ASP A 151 -6.16 -20.69 -3.70
CA ASP A 151 -6.01 -22.13 -3.45
C ASP A 151 -4.71 -22.68 -4.09
N ALA A 152 -4.44 -23.96 -3.93
CA ALA A 152 -3.25 -24.62 -4.51
C ALA A 152 -3.16 -24.54 -6.04
N ALA A 153 -4.28 -24.31 -6.73
CA ALA A 153 -4.30 -24.03 -8.17
C ALA A 153 -4.10 -22.52 -8.50
N HIS A 154 -3.82 -21.69 -7.49
CA HIS A 154 -3.68 -20.23 -7.56
C HIS A 154 -4.92 -19.53 -8.15
N ARG A 155 -6.12 -20.07 -7.86
CA ARG A 155 -7.38 -19.43 -8.20
C ARG A 155 -7.74 -18.43 -7.10
N PRO A 156 -7.97 -17.14 -7.44
CA PRO A 156 -8.41 -16.15 -6.46
C PRO A 156 -9.76 -16.54 -5.84
N ILE A 157 -9.83 -16.48 -4.51
CA ILE A 157 -11.03 -16.76 -3.72
C ILE A 157 -11.26 -15.56 -2.80
N GLN A 158 -12.47 -15.01 -2.82
CA GLN A 158 -12.87 -13.96 -1.89
C GLN A 158 -13.62 -14.58 -0.72
N LEU A 159 -13.13 -14.34 0.48
CA LEU A 159 -13.83 -14.62 1.72
C LEU A 159 -14.45 -13.32 2.23
N ARG A 160 -15.69 -13.37 2.72
CA ARG A 160 -16.43 -12.18 3.12
C ARG A 160 -17.28 -12.45 4.36
N ILE A 161 -17.49 -11.40 5.15
CA ILE A 161 -18.46 -11.35 6.23
C ILE A 161 -19.55 -10.32 5.91
N GLU A 162 -20.72 -10.49 6.51
CA GLU A 162 -21.82 -9.54 6.37
C GLU A 162 -21.94 -8.68 7.63
N ALA A 163 -22.34 -7.42 7.44
CA ALA A 163 -22.72 -6.57 8.55
C ALA A 163 -24.02 -7.06 9.20
N PRO A 164 -24.15 -7.03 10.53
CA PRO A 164 -25.42 -7.32 11.19
C PRO A 164 -26.54 -6.47 10.58
N THR A 165 -27.71 -7.07 10.35
CA THR A 165 -28.84 -6.39 9.69
C THR A 165 -29.20 -5.06 10.36
N ALA A 166 -29.13 -4.99 11.69
CA ALA A 166 -29.41 -3.77 12.45
C ALA A 166 -28.38 -2.66 12.23
N TRP A 167 -27.22 -2.96 11.61
CA TRP A 167 -26.10 -2.01 11.38
C TRP A 167 -25.94 -1.62 9.92
N GLN A 168 -26.67 -2.28 9.02
CA GLN A 168 -26.60 -1.97 7.59
C GLN A 168 -26.99 -0.51 7.32
N GLY A 169 -26.17 0.18 6.52
CA GLY A 169 -26.37 1.58 6.17
C GLY A 169 -26.02 2.58 7.28
N LYS A 170 -25.52 2.13 8.44
CA LYS A 170 -25.08 3.01 9.53
C LYS A 170 -23.57 3.23 9.49
N PRO A 171 -23.08 4.46 9.68
CA PRO A 171 -21.66 4.78 9.66
C PRO A 171 -20.99 4.39 11.00
N ARG A 172 -20.86 3.11 11.28
CA ARG A 172 -20.22 2.62 12.51
C ARG A 172 -18.72 2.41 12.30
N PRO A 173 -17.91 2.64 13.34
CA PRO A 173 -16.50 2.30 13.31
C PRO A 173 -16.28 0.82 12.96
N ALA A 174 -15.51 0.54 11.92
CA ALA A 174 -15.31 -0.80 11.38
C ALA A 174 -14.74 -1.77 12.42
N GLY A 175 -13.90 -1.28 13.32
CA GLY A 175 -13.36 -2.09 14.42
C GLY A 175 -14.38 -2.65 15.40
N THR A 176 -15.59 -2.08 15.46
CA THR A 176 -16.65 -2.50 16.39
C THR A 176 -17.59 -3.56 15.84
N TYR A 177 -17.54 -3.83 14.52
CA TYR A 177 -18.44 -4.84 13.91
C TYR A 177 -18.18 -6.23 14.47
N PRO A 178 -19.20 -6.94 15.01
CA PRO A 178 -19.04 -8.33 15.45
C PRO A 178 -18.93 -9.25 14.24
N VAL A 179 -17.99 -10.17 14.29
CA VAL A 179 -17.83 -11.25 13.32
C VAL A 179 -18.61 -12.47 13.83
N GLU A 180 -19.90 -12.54 13.50
CA GLU A 180 -20.77 -13.63 13.98
C GLU A 180 -20.47 -14.95 13.28
N HIS A 181 -20.19 -14.89 11.98
CA HIS A 181 -19.94 -16.06 11.13
C HIS A 181 -18.64 -15.88 10.37
N PRO A 182 -17.47 -16.06 11.01
CA PRO A 182 -16.19 -15.99 10.31
C PRO A 182 -16.10 -17.13 9.28
N PRO A 183 -15.66 -16.86 8.02
CA PRO A 183 -15.61 -17.86 6.94
C PRO A 183 -14.43 -18.84 7.11
N ILE A 184 -14.36 -19.51 8.27
CA ILE A 184 -13.27 -20.43 8.62
C ILE A 184 -13.36 -21.75 7.83
N ALA A 185 -14.56 -22.23 7.55
CA ALA A 185 -14.75 -23.46 6.79
C ALA A 185 -14.27 -23.28 5.34
N GLU A 186 -14.60 -22.14 4.73
CA GLU A 186 -14.17 -21.75 3.39
C GLU A 186 -12.65 -21.53 3.33
N LEU A 187 -12.08 -20.89 4.37
CA LEU A 187 -10.63 -20.73 4.51
C LEU A 187 -9.93 -22.09 4.57
N ARG A 188 -10.40 -23.03 5.42
CA ARG A 188 -9.85 -24.38 5.52
C ARG A 188 -9.92 -25.12 4.19
N ALA A 189 -11.06 -25.06 3.50
CA ALA A 189 -11.23 -25.70 2.20
C ALA A 189 -10.25 -25.13 1.15
N ALA A 190 -10.05 -23.82 1.12
CA ALA A 190 -9.12 -23.18 0.19
C ALA A 190 -7.65 -23.52 0.49
N LEU A 191 -7.27 -23.69 1.75
CA LEU A 191 -5.90 -23.95 2.18
C LEU A 191 -5.58 -25.44 2.37
N ALA A 192 -6.53 -26.35 2.16
CA ALA A 192 -6.43 -27.77 2.51
C ALA A 192 -5.25 -28.52 1.85
N GLU A 193 -4.88 -28.12 0.62
CA GLU A 193 -3.79 -28.76 -0.13
C GLU A 193 -2.40 -28.17 0.17
N PHE A 194 -2.32 -27.10 0.98
CA PHE A 194 -1.03 -26.52 1.36
C PHE A 194 -0.45 -27.21 2.60
N PRO A 195 0.89 -27.36 2.68
CA PRO A 195 1.56 -28.09 3.77
C PRO A 195 1.22 -27.59 5.18
N TYR A 196 1.03 -26.28 5.35
CA TYR A 196 0.71 -25.62 6.63
C TYR A 196 -0.70 -25.04 6.66
N GLY A 197 -1.59 -25.52 5.76
CA GLY A 197 -2.94 -24.98 5.59
C GLY A 197 -3.77 -25.03 6.86
N GLU A 198 -3.78 -26.18 7.57
CA GLU A 198 -4.54 -26.33 8.83
C GLU A 198 -3.94 -25.49 9.96
N GLU A 199 -2.61 -25.37 10.05
CA GLU A 199 -1.95 -24.55 11.07
C GLU A 199 -2.35 -23.07 10.92
N VAL A 200 -2.34 -22.55 9.69
CA VAL A 200 -2.74 -21.17 9.38
C VAL A 200 -4.24 -20.98 9.62
N ALA A 201 -5.08 -21.92 9.19
CA ALA A 201 -6.53 -21.84 9.41
C ALA A 201 -6.88 -21.89 10.91
N ALA A 202 -6.18 -22.70 11.70
CA ALA A 202 -6.34 -22.76 13.15
C ALA A 202 -5.93 -21.42 13.79
N ALA A 203 -4.80 -20.83 13.39
CA ALA A 203 -4.35 -19.52 13.88
C ALA A 203 -5.40 -18.42 13.63
N VAL A 204 -6.04 -18.43 12.45
CA VAL A 204 -7.14 -17.51 12.12
C VAL A 204 -8.38 -17.82 12.95
N ALA A 205 -8.78 -19.08 13.07
CA ALA A 205 -9.96 -19.51 13.84
C ALA A 205 -9.86 -19.12 15.32
N ASP A 206 -8.67 -19.29 15.92
CA ASP A 206 -8.41 -18.86 17.30
C ASP A 206 -8.56 -17.34 17.48
N SER A 207 -8.22 -16.55 16.47
CA SER A 207 -8.26 -15.09 16.49
C SER A 207 -9.67 -14.54 16.22
N TYR A 208 -10.44 -15.22 15.37
CA TYR A 208 -11.78 -14.81 14.94
C TYR A 208 -12.83 -15.79 15.45
N GLN A 209 -12.97 -15.87 16.79
CA GLN A 209 -14.07 -16.62 17.40
C GLN A 209 -15.42 -15.94 17.10
N PRO A 210 -16.53 -16.68 16.96
CA PRO A 210 -17.85 -16.09 16.77
C PRO A 210 -18.18 -15.02 17.82
N GLY A 211 -18.61 -13.83 17.36
CA GLY A 211 -18.95 -12.70 18.22
C GLY A 211 -17.77 -11.79 18.59
N VAL A 212 -16.52 -12.14 18.21
CA VAL A 212 -15.39 -11.22 18.37
C VAL A 212 -15.56 -10.01 17.44
N THR A 213 -15.11 -8.83 17.86
CA THR A 213 -15.15 -7.66 16.98
C THR A 213 -14.04 -7.72 15.92
N MET A 214 -14.24 -7.05 14.77
CA MET A 214 -13.24 -6.93 13.71
C MET A 214 -11.90 -6.43 14.27
N GLY A 215 -11.92 -5.40 15.12
CA GLY A 215 -10.71 -4.86 15.74
C GLY A 215 -9.99 -5.86 16.64
N ALA A 216 -10.74 -6.60 17.46
CA ALA A 216 -10.17 -7.60 18.37
C ALA A 216 -9.60 -8.80 17.60
N GLY A 217 -10.33 -9.32 16.61
CA GLY A 217 -9.85 -10.40 15.74
C GLY A 217 -8.61 -10.01 14.93
N PHE A 218 -8.62 -8.81 14.36
CA PHE A 218 -7.46 -8.26 13.64
C PHE A 218 -6.23 -8.14 14.55
N ARG A 219 -6.39 -7.56 15.75
CA ARG A 219 -5.32 -7.44 16.75
C ARG A 219 -4.73 -8.80 17.10
N ALA A 220 -5.60 -9.77 17.46
CA ALA A 220 -5.19 -11.11 17.87
C ALA A 220 -4.38 -11.81 16.75
N LEU A 221 -4.89 -11.78 15.52
CA LEU A 221 -4.21 -12.39 14.38
C LEU A 221 -2.90 -11.68 14.03
N LEU A 222 -2.90 -10.32 13.95
CA LEU A 222 -1.70 -9.55 13.67
C LEU A 222 -0.60 -9.85 14.69
N THR A 223 -0.92 -9.85 15.98
CA THR A 223 0.04 -10.17 17.05
C THR A 223 0.60 -11.58 16.89
N LYS A 224 -0.26 -12.55 16.55
CA LYS A 224 0.15 -13.94 16.31
C LYS A 224 1.07 -14.05 15.09
N LEU A 225 0.74 -13.39 13.97
CA LEU A 225 1.54 -13.42 12.75
C LEU A 225 2.90 -12.71 12.89
N LEU A 226 2.97 -11.63 13.65
CA LEU A 226 4.23 -10.93 13.91
C LEU A 226 5.15 -11.71 14.86
N GLY A 227 4.59 -12.60 15.68
CA GLY A 227 5.36 -13.55 16.50
C GLY A 227 6.44 -12.87 17.34
N LYS A 228 7.71 -13.13 17.01
CA LYS A 228 8.88 -12.59 17.74
C LYS A 228 9.20 -11.13 17.38
N ILE A 229 8.63 -10.61 16.31
CA ILE A 229 8.82 -9.22 15.89
C ILE A 229 8.00 -8.35 16.84
N GLY A 230 8.67 -7.72 17.81
CA GLY A 230 8.02 -6.92 18.85
C GLY A 230 7.36 -5.68 18.24
N MET A 231 6.08 -5.46 18.56
CA MET A 231 5.33 -4.27 18.15
C MET A 231 4.27 -3.91 19.21
N LEU A 232 4.03 -2.63 19.41
CA LEU A 232 2.89 -2.16 20.18
C LEU A 232 1.70 -1.96 19.22
N VAL A 233 0.55 -2.52 19.56
CA VAL A 233 -0.68 -2.39 18.76
C VAL A 233 -1.64 -1.47 19.49
N VAL A 234 -2.15 -0.46 18.79
CA VAL A 234 -2.97 0.62 19.37
C VAL A 234 -4.33 0.70 18.70
N ASP A 235 -5.36 0.75 19.53
CA ASP A 235 -6.74 0.99 19.12
C ASP A 235 -7.16 2.41 19.54
N PRO A 236 -7.42 3.31 18.60
CA PRO A 236 -7.82 4.70 18.88
C PRO A 236 -9.26 4.84 19.40
N LEU A 237 -10.06 3.77 19.39
CA LEU A 237 -11.39 3.79 20.02
C LEU A 237 -11.33 3.71 21.57
N ASP A 238 -10.14 3.44 22.13
CA ASP A 238 -9.94 3.43 23.57
C ASP A 238 -10.22 4.80 24.19
N SER A 239 -11.09 4.84 25.21
CA SER A 239 -11.54 6.09 25.83
C SER A 239 -10.43 6.84 26.56
N GLN A 240 -9.46 6.14 27.17
CA GLN A 240 -8.34 6.77 27.87
C GLN A 240 -7.38 7.41 26.86
N LEU A 241 -7.10 6.73 25.75
CA LEU A 241 -6.32 7.29 24.64
C LEU A 241 -6.98 8.56 24.11
N ARG A 242 -8.31 8.52 23.89
CA ARG A 242 -9.08 9.66 23.39
C ARG A 242 -9.04 10.85 24.33
N ASN A 243 -9.12 10.60 25.65
CA ASN A 243 -9.00 11.65 26.65
C ASN A 243 -7.59 12.31 26.63
N VAL A 244 -6.52 11.53 26.43
CA VAL A 244 -5.16 12.08 26.27
C VAL A 244 -5.06 12.93 24.99
N GLY A 245 -5.75 12.55 23.94
CA GLY A 245 -5.75 13.26 22.64
C GLY A 245 -6.74 14.43 22.55
N ALA A 246 -7.66 14.57 23.49
CA ALA A 246 -8.71 15.60 23.47
C ALA A 246 -8.18 17.04 23.40
N PRO A 247 -7.09 17.43 24.08
CA PRO A 247 -6.60 18.82 23.99
C PRO A 247 -6.21 19.22 22.54
N LEU A 248 -5.58 18.33 21.77
CA LEU A 248 -5.27 18.63 20.37
C LEU A 248 -6.55 18.70 19.52
N MET A 249 -7.56 17.86 19.79
CA MET A 249 -8.83 17.93 19.07
C MET A 249 -9.55 19.25 19.35
N ALA A 250 -9.57 19.73 20.59
CA ALA A 250 -10.13 21.04 20.93
C ALA A 250 -9.39 22.17 20.16
N GLU A 251 -8.08 22.15 20.14
CA GLU A 251 -7.27 23.11 19.37
C GLU A 251 -7.58 23.03 17.87
N ALA A 252 -7.70 21.83 17.30
CA ALA A 252 -8.04 21.62 15.89
C ALA A 252 -9.45 22.13 15.56
N LEU A 253 -10.43 21.92 16.45
CA LEU A 253 -11.78 22.45 16.29
C LEU A 253 -11.78 23.98 16.25
N ALA A 254 -11.07 24.62 17.18
CA ALA A 254 -10.94 26.09 17.22
C ALA A 254 -10.21 26.63 15.96
N ALA A 255 -9.22 25.88 15.44
CA ALA A 255 -8.46 26.26 14.26
C ALA A 255 -9.11 25.81 12.92
N ALA A 256 -10.29 25.20 12.94
CA ALA A 256 -10.89 24.55 11.75
C ALA A 256 -10.96 25.45 10.50
N PRO A 257 -11.32 26.76 10.58
CA PRO A 257 -11.36 27.63 9.41
C PRO A 257 -9.97 27.83 8.79
N ASP A 258 -8.93 28.04 9.63
CA ASP A 258 -7.56 28.25 9.18
C ASP A 258 -6.98 26.97 8.57
N LEU A 259 -7.22 25.80 9.20
CA LEU A 259 -6.79 24.50 8.68
C LEU A 259 -7.40 24.23 7.31
N LYS A 260 -8.69 24.48 7.13
CA LYS A 260 -9.38 24.33 5.84
C LYS A 260 -8.78 25.24 4.77
N LYS A 261 -8.59 26.53 5.09
CA LYS A 261 -7.96 27.49 4.18
C LYS A 261 -6.55 27.05 3.76
N ALA A 262 -5.74 26.56 4.71
CA ALA A 262 -4.38 26.07 4.45
C ALA A 262 -4.40 24.84 3.53
N LEU A 263 -5.33 23.89 3.75
CA LEU A 263 -5.48 22.69 2.92
C LEU A 263 -5.91 23.01 1.50
N LEU A 264 -6.85 23.95 1.31
CA LEU A 264 -7.27 24.41 -0.02
C LEU A 264 -6.11 25.08 -0.78
N ALA A 265 -5.28 25.88 -0.09
CA ALA A 265 -4.07 26.45 -0.67
C ALA A 265 -3.05 25.35 -1.04
N ARG A 266 -2.82 24.38 -0.14
CA ARG A 266 -1.92 23.25 -0.36
C ARG A 266 -2.34 22.40 -1.56
N ASN A 267 -3.62 22.14 -1.76
CA ASN A 267 -4.11 21.40 -2.93
C ASN A 267 -3.79 22.13 -4.25
N LYS A 268 -3.89 23.47 -4.25
CA LYS A 268 -3.48 24.27 -5.42
C LYS A 268 -1.98 24.20 -5.67
N GLU A 269 -1.15 24.23 -4.61
CA GLU A 269 0.30 24.10 -4.71
C GLU A 269 0.71 22.74 -5.26
N LEU A 270 0.11 21.64 -4.77
CA LEU A 270 0.33 20.29 -5.27
C LEU A 270 -0.02 20.18 -6.76
N THR A 271 -1.18 20.70 -7.15
CA THR A 271 -1.62 20.69 -8.55
C THR A 271 -0.68 21.51 -9.44
N ALA A 272 -0.26 22.70 -8.99
CA ALA A 272 0.70 23.54 -9.72
C ALA A 272 2.08 22.88 -9.88
N ALA A 273 2.47 22.01 -8.93
CA ALA A 273 3.69 21.20 -8.99
C ALA A 273 3.51 19.91 -9.83
N GLY A 274 2.35 19.70 -10.44
CA GLY A 274 2.04 18.51 -11.26
C GLY A 274 1.73 17.25 -10.45
N TYR A 275 1.37 17.40 -9.16
CA TYR A 275 0.95 16.29 -8.30
C TYR A 275 -0.57 16.28 -8.11
N HIS A 276 -1.11 15.09 -7.90
CA HIS A 276 -2.52 14.92 -7.58
C HIS A 276 -2.73 15.02 -6.05
N ALA A 277 -3.73 15.81 -5.62
CA ALA A 277 -4.16 15.81 -4.23
C ALA A 277 -4.92 14.52 -3.92
N GLN A 278 -4.37 13.70 -3.00
CA GLN A 278 -4.91 12.37 -2.69
C GLN A 278 -6.30 12.42 -2.04
N VAL A 279 -6.52 13.40 -1.18
CA VAL A 279 -7.82 13.64 -0.53
C VAL A 279 -8.45 14.87 -1.16
N ASN A 280 -9.66 14.72 -1.68
CA ASN A 280 -10.42 15.86 -2.18
C ASN A 280 -10.86 16.75 -1.02
N VAL A 281 -10.42 18.00 -1.02
CA VAL A 281 -10.81 19.02 -0.03
C VAL A 281 -11.55 20.13 -0.73
N GLU A 282 -12.79 20.34 -0.30
CA GLU A 282 -13.69 21.37 -0.78
C GLU A 282 -14.10 22.28 0.39
N GLU A 283 -14.79 23.41 0.10
CA GLU A 283 -15.26 24.35 1.12
C GLU A 283 -16.16 23.70 2.20
N ASN A 284 -16.90 22.65 1.84
CA ASN A 284 -17.78 21.89 2.73
C ASN A 284 -17.13 20.65 3.34
N THR A 285 -15.84 20.37 3.06
CA THR A 285 -15.13 19.22 3.63
C THR A 285 -14.94 19.42 5.13
N SER A 286 -15.36 18.44 5.93
CA SER A 286 -15.08 18.38 7.35
C SER A 286 -13.81 17.60 7.65
N LEU A 287 -13.01 18.09 8.60
CA LEU A 287 -11.89 17.36 9.16
C LEU A 287 -12.30 16.43 10.32
N PHE A 288 -13.56 16.52 10.75
CA PHE A 288 -14.05 15.94 11.99
C PHE A 288 -15.28 15.07 11.79
N PHE A 289 -15.32 14.00 12.55
CA PHE A 289 -16.49 13.17 12.79
C PHE A 289 -16.80 13.16 14.28
N LEU A 290 -18.04 12.91 14.64
CA LEU A 290 -18.47 12.71 16.03
C LEU A 290 -18.75 11.23 16.25
N LEU A 291 -18.15 10.66 17.28
CA LEU A 291 -18.50 9.33 17.77
C LEU A 291 -19.64 9.47 18.76
N GLU A 292 -20.83 9.09 18.36
CA GLU A 292 -22.03 9.20 19.17
C GLU A 292 -22.94 7.99 18.98
N GLN A 293 -23.41 7.41 20.06
CA GLN A 293 -24.28 6.21 20.06
C GLN A 293 -23.74 5.04 19.22
N GLY A 294 -22.39 4.91 19.17
CA GLY A 294 -21.70 3.87 18.42
C GLY A 294 -21.65 4.13 16.91
N GLU A 295 -21.99 5.32 16.44
CA GLU A 295 -21.87 5.74 15.05
C GLU A 295 -20.76 6.80 14.90
N ARG A 296 -20.16 6.89 13.72
CA ARG A 296 -19.16 7.89 13.34
C ARG A 296 -19.77 8.85 12.33
N VAL A 297 -20.35 9.94 12.82
CA VAL A 297 -21.13 10.88 12.03
C VAL A 297 -20.30 12.05 11.57
N THR A 298 -20.33 12.37 10.27
CA THR A 298 -19.61 13.55 9.72
C THR A 298 -20.18 14.84 10.33
N LEU A 299 -19.30 15.65 10.91
CA LEU A 299 -19.66 16.96 11.42
C LEU A 299 -19.71 17.97 10.26
N ARG A 300 -20.92 18.30 9.81
CA ARG A 300 -21.21 19.32 8.76
C ARG A 300 -21.73 20.62 9.40
N LYS A 301 -21.00 21.13 10.40
CA LYS A 301 -21.38 22.34 11.10
C LYS A 301 -20.71 23.57 10.49
N LYS A 302 -21.31 24.75 10.67
CA LYS A 302 -20.65 26.02 10.40
C LYS A 302 -19.49 26.19 11.36
N ASP A 303 -18.43 26.85 10.94
CA ASP A 303 -17.18 26.98 11.71
C ASP A 303 -17.39 27.48 13.15
N ALA A 304 -18.36 28.39 13.38
CA ALA A 304 -18.72 28.87 14.71
C ALA A 304 -19.37 27.82 15.64
N GLU A 305 -19.86 26.69 15.07
CA GLU A 305 -20.47 25.62 15.86
C GLU A 305 -19.45 24.57 16.33
N PHE A 306 -18.21 24.57 15.77
CA PHE A 306 -17.16 23.67 16.21
C PHE A 306 -16.63 24.05 17.61
N ALA A 307 -16.55 25.34 17.95
CA ALA A 307 -16.16 25.78 19.26
C ALA A 307 -17.08 25.24 20.39
N ALA A 308 -18.36 25.04 20.09
CA ALA A 308 -19.31 24.44 21.04
C ALA A 308 -19.07 22.94 21.31
N LEU A 309 -18.13 22.29 20.59
CA LEU A 309 -17.77 20.89 20.77
C LEU A 309 -16.45 20.70 21.51
N GLU A 310 -15.80 21.77 21.97
CA GLU A 310 -14.53 21.69 22.70
C GLU A 310 -14.64 20.79 23.95
N ASP A 311 -15.74 20.88 24.69
CA ASP A 311 -16.01 20.03 25.85
C ASP A 311 -16.25 18.55 25.48
N ARG A 312 -16.49 18.26 24.21
CA ARG A 312 -16.67 16.91 23.65
C ARG A 312 -15.50 16.47 22.77
N ALA A 313 -14.35 17.11 22.89
CA ALA A 313 -13.17 16.85 22.06
C ALA A 313 -12.72 15.38 22.08
N ALA A 314 -12.95 14.66 23.19
CA ALA A 314 -12.69 13.23 23.30
C ALA A 314 -13.60 12.37 22.41
N ASP A 315 -14.78 12.86 22.03
CA ASP A 315 -15.71 12.16 21.12
C ASP A 315 -15.41 12.45 19.63
N ILE A 316 -14.47 13.36 19.34
CA ILE A 316 -14.17 13.76 17.96
C ILE A 316 -13.17 12.79 17.35
N SER A 317 -13.54 12.19 16.21
CA SER A 317 -12.68 11.35 15.37
C SER A 317 -12.19 12.16 14.17
N PRO A 318 -10.87 12.18 13.89
CA PRO A 318 -10.30 12.93 12.77
C PRO A 318 -10.55 12.23 11.42
N ASN A 319 -10.55 13.01 10.35
CA ASN A 319 -10.47 12.47 8.99
C ASN A 319 -9.03 12.00 8.66
N ALA A 320 -8.82 11.50 7.43
CA ALA A 320 -7.52 10.98 6.99
C ALA A 320 -6.38 12.02 7.06
N LEU A 321 -6.68 13.33 6.89
CA LEU A 321 -5.67 14.41 6.90
C LEU A 321 -5.28 14.85 8.32
N LEU A 322 -6.22 14.86 9.25
CA LEU A 322 -5.97 15.26 10.64
C LEU A 322 -5.50 14.08 11.50
N ARG A 323 -5.90 12.84 11.16
CA ARG A 323 -5.54 11.63 11.92
C ARG A 323 -4.04 11.49 12.21
N PRO A 324 -3.12 11.63 11.23
CA PRO A 324 -1.70 11.47 11.52
C PRO A 324 -1.16 12.53 12.49
N VAL A 325 -1.71 13.74 12.45
CA VAL A 325 -1.31 14.82 13.37
C VAL A 325 -1.77 14.51 14.79
N TRP A 326 -3.01 14.02 14.97
CA TRP A 326 -3.51 13.57 16.26
C TRP A 326 -2.72 12.37 16.81
N GLN A 327 -2.40 11.41 15.97
CA GLN A 327 -1.54 10.27 16.29
C GLN A 327 -0.16 10.74 16.80
N ASP A 328 0.46 11.73 16.15
CA ASP A 328 1.80 12.22 16.49
C ASP A 328 1.80 13.22 17.67
N TYR A 329 0.63 13.69 18.07
CA TYR A 329 0.43 14.31 19.38
C TYR A 329 0.44 13.26 20.51
N LEU A 330 -0.22 12.12 20.27
CA LEU A 330 -0.29 11.00 21.23
C LEU A 330 1.05 10.27 21.38
N PHE A 331 1.88 10.26 20.35
CA PHE A 331 3.17 9.56 20.35
C PHE A 331 4.32 10.49 19.94
N PRO A 332 5.52 10.26 20.49
CA PRO A 332 6.74 10.97 20.10
C PRO A 332 7.26 10.41 18.76
N THR A 333 6.48 10.58 17.69
CA THR A 333 6.75 9.98 16.39
C THR A 333 7.94 10.64 15.71
N VAL A 334 8.99 9.86 15.45
CA VAL A 334 10.15 10.27 14.66
C VAL A 334 9.98 9.92 13.20
N ALA A 335 9.28 8.82 12.89
CA ALA A 335 8.99 8.40 11.53
C ALA A 335 7.61 7.74 11.40
N TYR A 336 6.97 7.95 10.25
CA TYR A 336 5.75 7.27 9.84
C TYR A 336 5.99 6.41 8.61
N VAL A 337 5.63 5.13 8.69
CA VAL A 337 5.74 4.18 7.58
C VAL A 337 4.39 4.02 6.90
N GLY A 338 4.30 4.40 5.63
CA GLY A 338 3.06 4.37 4.88
C GLY A 338 3.17 3.78 3.47
N GLY A 339 2.04 3.47 2.87
CA GLY A 339 1.93 3.13 1.46
C GLY A 339 1.80 4.38 0.57
N PRO A 340 1.89 4.25 -0.78
CA PRO A 340 1.90 5.38 -1.70
C PRO A 340 0.75 6.39 -1.51
N GLY A 341 -0.48 5.92 -1.25
CA GLY A 341 -1.62 6.80 -1.00
C GLY A 341 -1.51 7.57 0.31
N GLU A 342 -0.98 6.91 1.37
CA GLU A 342 -0.76 7.56 2.66
C GLU A 342 0.32 8.63 2.54
N LEU A 343 1.42 8.31 1.90
CA LEU A 343 2.49 9.27 1.64
C LEU A 343 1.95 10.49 0.90
N ALA A 344 1.09 10.29 -0.10
CA ALA A 344 0.49 11.38 -0.85
C ALA A 344 -0.39 12.32 0.02
N TYR A 345 -1.20 11.79 0.94
CA TYR A 345 -1.97 12.67 1.82
C TYR A 345 -1.13 13.30 2.94
N PHE A 346 0.02 12.74 3.31
CA PHE A 346 0.95 13.42 4.21
C PHE A 346 1.47 14.74 3.63
N ALA A 347 1.67 14.81 2.30
CA ALA A 347 2.00 16.07 1.62
C ALA A 347 0.92 17.15 1.80
N GLN A 348 -0.37 16.73 1.90
CA GLN A 348 -1.47 17.63 2.24
C GLN A 348 -1.48 17.97 3.73
N SER A 349 -1.28 16.98 4.60
CA SER A 349 -1.32 17.11 6.07
C SER A 349 -0.19 17.98 6.62
N GLN A 350 0.91 18.22 5.88
CA GLN A 350 2.03 19.03 6.35
C GLN A 350 1.57 20.39 6.88
N VAL A 351 0.62 21.06 6.24
CA VAL A 351 0.11 22.36 6.71
C VAL A 351 -0.65 22.27 8.04
N ILE A 352 -1.23 21.10 8.34
CA ILE A 352 -1.87 20.84 9.64
C ILE A 352 -0.79 20.59 10.70
N TYR A 353 0.25 19.82 10.36
CA TYR A 353 1.41 19.61 11.22
C TYR A 353 2.08 20.93 11.62
N ASP A 354 2.33 21.81 10.64
CA ASP A 354 2.96 23.11 10.88
C ASP A 354 2.11 23.98 11.82
N ARG A 355 0.78 23.91 11.70
CA ARG A 355 -0.15 24.72 12.50
C ARG A 355 -0.34 24.21 13.93
N LEU A 356 -0.43 22.88 14.11
CA LEU A 356 -0.81 22.28 15.41
C LEU A 356 0.38 21.74 16.19
N LEU A 357 1.42 21.24 15.53
CA LEU A 357 2.56 20.62 16.20
C LEU A 357 3.90 21.32 15.95
N GLY A 358 3.99 22.16 14.93
CA GLY A 358 5.24 22.84 14.52
C GLY A 358 6.34 21.87 14.04
N ARG A 359 6.04 20.59 13.91
CA ARG A 359 6.93 19.52 13.48
C ARG A 359 6.20 18.51 12.61
N MET A 360 6.94 17.71 11.85
CA MET A 360 6.41 16.59 11.07
C MET A 360 7.40 15.42 11.16
N PRO A 361 6.96 14.16 11.26
CA PRO A 361 7.87 13.01 11.25
C PRO A 361 8.53 12.82 9.89
N VAL A 362 9.59 12.01 9.84
CA VAL A 362 10.10 11.48 8.57
C VAL A 362 9.05 10.55 7.97
N VAL A 363 8.62 10.81 6.74
CA VAL A 363 7.58 10.03 6.07
C VAL A 363 8.24 9.01 5.14
N VAL A 364 8.13 7.72 5.47
CA VAL A 364 8.90 6.63 4.87
C VAL A 364 7.99 5.68 4.10
N SER A 365 8.40 5.27 2.90
CA SER A 365 7.70 4.22 2.16
C SER A 365 7.85 2.87 2.86
N ARG A 366 6.74 2.14 2.99
CA ARG A 366 6.81 0.74 3.39
C ARG A 366 7.55 -0.10 2.37
N ALA A 367 8.16 -1.19 2.79
CA ALA A 367 8.65 -2.22 1.88
C ALA A 367 7.51 -2.70 0.96
N SER A 368 7.82 -2.84 -0.31
CA SER A 368 6.91 -3.34 -1.35
C SER A 368 7.49 -4.64 -1.88
N VAL A 369 6.70 -5.73 -1.84
CA VAL A 369 7.23 -7.07 -2.10
C VAL A 369 6.26 -7.90 -2.94
N THR A 370 6.78 -8.56 -3.95
CA THR A 370 6.12 -9.70 -4.63
C THR A 370 6.84 -10.98 -4.25
N LEU A 371 6.10 -11.96 -3.78
CA LEU A 371 6.59 -13.30 -3.47
C LEU A 371 6.52 -14.16 -4.73
N LEU A 372 7.65 -14.73 -5.11
CA LEU A 372 7.80 -15.54 -6.31
C LEU A 372 8.11 -16.99 -5.92
N ASP A 373 7.21 -17.90 -6.20
CA ASP A 373 7.51 -19.32 -5.99
C ASP A 373 8.41 -19.92 -7.07
N ALA A 374 8.97 -21.09 -6.80
CA ALA A 374 9.89 -21.77 -7.70
C ALA A 374 9.27 -22.11 -9.07
N ARG A 375 7.95 -22.33 -9.13
CA ARG A 375 7.22 -22.59 -10.39
C ARG A 375 7.16 -21.33 -11.25
N ALA A 376 6.75 -20.22 -10.66
CA ALA A 376 6.69 -18.93 -11.35
C ALA A 376 8.06 -18.50 -11.86
N ALA A 377 9.12 -18.65 -11.05
CA ALA A 377 10.48 -18.35 -11.46
C ALA A 377 10.92 -19.16 -12.69
N LYS A 378 10.61 -20.47 -12.71
CA LYS A 378 10.88 -21.34 -13.88
C LYS A 378 10.10 -20.92 -15.12
N LEU A 379 8.84 -20.51 -14.98
CA LEU A 379 8.00 -20.08 -16.10
C LEU A 379 8.46 -18.75 -16.69
N ILE A 380 8.81 -17.80 -15.84
CA ILE A 380 9.39 -16.52 -16.26
C ILE A 380 10.67 -16.77 -17.08
N SER A 381 11.57 -17.62 -16.58
CA SER A 381 12.79 -18.00 -17.28
C SER A 381 12.47 -18.75 -18.59
N ARG A 382 11.54 -19.70 -18.57
CA ARG A 382 11.15 -20.50 -19.77
C ARG A 382 10.66 -19.65 -20.92
N TYR A 383 9.88 -18.62 -20.60
CA TYR A 383 9.30 -17.71 -21.62
C TYR A 383 10.15 -16.46 -21.84
N SER A 384 11.36 -16.40 -21.24
CA SER A 384 12.27 -15.25 -21.36
C SER A 384 11.59 -13.92 -20.99
N LEU A 385 10.67 -13.96 -20.00
CA LEU A 385 9.95 -12.77 -19.52
C LEU A 385 10.77 -12.04 -18.46
N THR A 386 10.61 -10.75 -18.40
CA THR A 386 11.01 -9.92 -17.25
C THR A 386 9.86 -9.73 -16.28
N ILE A 387 10.13 -9.36 -15.03
CA ILE A 387 9.06 -9.09 -14.05
C ILE A 387 8.08 -7.99 -14.53
N PRO A 388 8.53 -6.82 -15.05
CA PRO A 388 7.62 -5.83 -15.61
C PRO A 388 6.68 -6.38 -16.70
N GLU A 389 7.17 -7.30 -17.50
CA GLU A 389 6.35 -7.93 -18.53
C GLU A 389 5.27 -8.86 -17.98
N THR A 390 5.38 -9.32 -16.75
CA THR A 390 4.33 -10.11 -16.08
C THR A 390 3.26 -9.23 -15.42
N LEU A 391 3.53 -7.94 -15.19
CA LEU A 391 2.59 -7.00 -14.55
C LEU A 391 1.59 -6.41 -15.58
N VAL A 392 0.93 -7.29 -16.29
CA VAL A 392 -0.06 -6.95 -17.31
C VAL A 392 -1.30 -7.84 -17.17
N PRO A 393 -2.46 -7.45 -17.75
CA PRO A 393 -3.64 -8.31 -17.77
C PRO A 393 -3.36 -9.68 -18.39
N GLU A 394 -4.06 -10.71 -17.93
CA GLU A 394 -3.87 -12.11 -18.35
C GLU A 394 -3.82 -12.27 -19.88
N GLU A 395 -4.71 -11.60 -20.61
CA GLU A 395 -4.74 -11.70 -22.08
C GLU A 395 -3.47 -11.14 -22.74
N ALA A 396 -2.94 -10.03 -22.21
CA ALA A 396 -1.67 -9.48 -22.71
C ALA A 396 -0.48 -10.39 -22.36
N LEU A 397 -0.52 -11.06 -21.20
CA LEU A 397 0.50 -12.04 -20.83
C LEU A 397 0.44 -13.29 -21.73
N LYS A 398 -0.78 -13.75 -22.06
CA LYS A 398 -0.97 -14.82 -23.06
C LYS A 398 -0.35 -14.46 -24.43
N GLU A 399 -0.56 -13.23 -24.88
CA GLU A 399 0.04 -12.74 -26.15
C GLU A 399 1.58 -12.76 -26.09
N ARG A 400 2.19 -12.34 -24.96
CA ARG A 400 3.65 -12.39 -24.78
C ARG A 400 4.20 -13.80 -24.75
N ILE A 401 3.55 -14.70 -24.02
CA ILE A 401 3.91 -16.13 -23.99
C ILE A 401 3.76 -16.76 -25.37
N ALA A 402 2.70 -16.43 -26.11
CA ALA A 402 2.49 -16.89 -27.47
C ALA A 402 3.63 -16.45 -28.41
N HIS A 403 4.04 -15.20 -28.26
CA HIS A 403 5.18 -14.66 -29.02
C HIS A 403 6.47 -15.44 -28.74
N ALA A 404 6.75 -15.73 -27.46
CA ALA A 404 7.92 -16.50 -27.05
C ALA A 404 7.88 -17.98 -27.52
N LEU A 405 6.71 -18.50 -27.83
CA LEU A 405 6.53 -19.88 -28.33
C LEU A 405 6.62 -20.01 -29.85
N ILE A 406 6.65 -18.90 -30.59
CA ILE A 406 6.84 -18.97 -32.03
C ILE A 406 8.25 -19.49 -32.31
N PRO A 407 8.41 -20.54 -33.13
CA PRO A 407 9.74 -21.01 -33.53
C PRO A 407 10.58 -19.87 -34.14
N GLU A 408 11.84 -19.77 -33.73
CA GLU A 408 12.75 -18.70 -34.16
C GLU A 408 12.81 -18.56 -35.68
N ALA A 409 12.80 -19.68 -36.42
CA ALA A 409 12.75 -19.69 -37.86
C ALA A 409 11.50 -18.98 -38.42
N VAL A 410 10.34 -19.10 -37.77
CA VAL A 410 9.11 -18.44 -38.20
C VAL A 410 9.13 -16.96 -37.80
N ALA A 411 9.62 -16.63 -36.62
CA ALA A 411 9.79 -15.25 -36.16
C ALA A 411 10.73 -14.48 -37.10
N SER A 412 11.87 -15.07 -37.44
CA SER A 412 12.86 -14.50 -38.39
C SER A 412 12.27 -14.26 -39.75
N LEU A 413 11.41 -15.18 -40.26
CA LEU A 413 10.71 -14.97 -41.56
C LEU A 413 9.77 -13.76 -41.55
N PHE A 414 9.06 -13.51 -40.43
CA PHE A 414 8.23 -12.31 -40.29
C PHE A 414 9.06 -11.03 -40.30
N GLU A 415 10.18 -11.02 -39.58
CA GLU A 415 11.08 -9.85 -39.53
C GLU A 415 11.77 -9.59 -40.87
N GLU A 416 12.29 -10.63 -41.51
CA GLU A 416 12.92 -10.54 -42.82
C GLU A 416 11.92 -10.01 -43.85
N THR A 417 10.69 -10.59 -43.91
CA THR A 417 9.65 -10.16 -44.82
C THR A 417 9.26 -8.69 -44.61
N SER A 418 9.08 -8.30 -43.34
CA SER A 418 8.74 -6.91 -42.99
C SER A 418 9.85 -5.92 -43.36
N GLY A 419 11.11 -6.31 -43.10
CA GLY A 419 12.29 -5.54 -43.48
C GLY A 419 12.44 -5.41 -45.01
N GLU A 420 12.21 -6.50 -45.77
CA GLU A 420 12.24 -6.45 -47.24
C GLU A 420 11.15 -5.58 -47.82
N VAL A 421 9.92 -5.73 -47.36
CA VAL A 421 8.78 -4.88 -47.76
C VAL A 421 9.09 -3.42 -47.51
N THR A 422 9.61 -3.10 -46.33
CA THR A 422 9.98 -1.72 -45.96
C THR A 422 11.02 -1.18 -46.94
N ARG A 423 12.14 -1.89 -47.14
CA ARG A 423 13.23 -1.46 -48.03
C ARG A 423 12.77 -1.27 -49.48
N LYS A 424 11.94 -2.21 -49.99
CA LYS A 424 11.45 -2.13 -51.40
C LYS A 424 10.48 -0.97 -51.60
N LEU A 425 9.58 -0.72 -50.64
CA LEU A 425 8.63 0.40 -50.72
C LEU A 425 9.30 1.75 -50.48
N ASP A 426 10.30 1.85 -49.60
CA ASP A 426 11.07 3.09 -49.42
C ASP A 426 11.85 3.45 -50.69
N ARG A 427 12.47 2.44 -51.37
CA ARG A 427 13.12 2.64 -52.67
C ARG A 427 12.15 3.10 -53.74
N LEU A 428 10.92 2.53 -53.76
CA LEU A 428 9.87 2.96 -54.68
C LEU A 428 9.45 4.41 -54.40
N GLY A 429 9.26 4.76 -53.13
CA GLY A 429 8.92 6.12 -52.70
C GLY A 429 9.96 7.14 -53.12
N SER A 430 11.25 6.87 -52.89
CA SER A 430 12.35 7.73 -53.35
C SER A 430 12.40 7.87 -54.88
N GLY A 431 12.09 6.81 -55.61
CA GLY A 431 12.02 6.87 -57.08
C GLY A 431 10.85 7.71 -57.60
N LEU A 432 9.73 7.72 -56.88
CA LEU A 432 8.55 8.51 -57.25
C LEU A 432 8.61 9.96 -56.82
N GLU A 433 9.44 10.31 -55.84
CA GLU A 433 9.56 11.66 -55.31
C GLU A 433 10.01 12.67 -56.36
N SER A 434 10.90 12.23 -57.26
CA SER A 434 11.34 13.03 -58.42
C SER A 434 10.31 13.10 -59.56
N PHE A 435 9.33 12.18 -59.57
CA PHE A 435 8.26 12.14 -60.57
C PHE A 435 7.02 12.93 -60.09
N ASP A 436 6.53 12.64 -58.85
CA ASP A 436 5.41 13.33 -58.23
C ASP A 436 5.46 13.11 -56.71
N PRO A 437 5.66 14.18 -55.88
CA PRO A 437 5.68 14.08 -54.42
C PRO A 437 4.40 13.51 -53.81
N THR A 438 3.23 13.65 -54.46
CA THR A 438 1.96 13.11 -53.98
C THR A 438 1.92 11.59 -54.07
N LEU A 439 2.57 11.02 -55.10
CA LEU A 439 2.73 9.57 -55.25
C LEU A 439 3.71 9.00 -54.22
N ALA A 440 4.77 9.71 -53.88
CA ALA A 440 5.68 9.32 -52.80
C ALA A 440 4.93 9.22 -51.46
N ALA A 441 4.08 10.20 -51.13
CA ALA A 441 3.22 10.16 -49.94
C ALA A 441 2.24 8.97 -49.96
N ALA A 442 1.70 8.61 -51.14
CA ALA A 442 0.81 7.44 -51.31
C ALA A 442 1.54 6.11 -51.02
N VAL A 443 2.84 5.99 -51.37
CA VAL A 443 3.67 4.82 -51.05
C VAL A 443 3.79 4.65 -49.53
N GLY A 444 4.00 5.75 -48.76
CA GLY A 444 4.05 5.70 -47.32
C GLY A 444 2.77 5.12 -46.68
N LYS A 445 1.60 5.55 -47.16
CA LYS A 445 0.30 4.98 -46.76
C LYS A 445 0.17 3.49 -47.13
N SER A 446 0.63 3.10 -48.31
CA SER A 446 0.61 1.71 -48.77
C SER A 446 1.54 0.83 -47.94
N ARG A 447 2.75 1.33 -47.60
CA ARG A 447 3.69 0.65 -46.70
C ARG A 447 3.04 0.35 -45.36
N SER A 448 2.44 1.36 -44.72
CA SER A 448 1.76 1.18 -43.42
C SER A 448 0.65 0.12 -43.49
N LYS A 449 -0.12 0.07 -44.58
CA LYS A 449 -1.16 -0.95 -44.78
C LYS A 449 -0.58 -2.36 -44.94
N VAL A 450 0.49 -2.53 -45.70
CA VAL A 450 1.13 -3.84 -45.91
C VAL A 450 1.74 -4.34 -44.59
N LEU A 451 2.49 -3.50 -43.90
CA LEU A 451 3.07 -3.85 -42.61
C LEU A 451 1.99 -4.20 -41.58
N TYR A 452 0.87 -3.49 -41.54
CA TYR A 452 -0.28 -3.83 -40.72
C TYR A 452 -0.85 -5.22 -41.05
N GLN A 453 -0.91 -5.63 -42.32
CA GLN A 453 -1.38 -6.98 -42.66
C GLN A 453 -0.40 -8.07 -42.24
N LEU A 454 0.91 -7.82 -42.36
CA LEU A 454 1.93 -8.74 -41.84
C LEU A 454 1.82 -8.89 -40.32
N GLU A 455 1.67 -7.79 -39.61
CA GLU A 455 1.47 -7.82 -38.14
C GLU A 455 0.17 -8.55 -37.76
N LYS A 456 -0.91 -8.35 -38.50
CA LYS A 456 -2.16 -9.09 -38.31
C LYS A 456 -1.99 -10.60 -38.53
N LEU A 457 -1.18 -11.01 -39.49
CA LEU A 457 -0.86 -12.41 -39.74
C LEU A 457 0.00 -12.98 -38.64
N ARG A 458 1.00 -12.24 -38.14
CA ARG A 458 1.82 -12.61 -36.97
C ARG A 458 0.96 -12.86 -35.76
N LYS A 459 0.06 -11.92 -35.40
CA LYS A 459 -0.90 -12.08 -34.28
C LYS A 459 -1.83 -13.29 -34.45
N LYS A 460 -2.21 -13.63 -35.69
CA LYS A 460 -2.99 -14.84 -35.96
C LYS A 460 -2.17 -16.11 -35.70
N THR A 461 -0.88 -16.10 -36.05
CA THR A 461 0.06 -17.20 -35.78
C THR A 461 0.24 -17.38 -34.26
N GLU A 462 0.42 -16.29 -33.49
CA GLU A 462 0.51 -16.29 -32.05
C GLU A 462 -0.74 -16.94 -31.41
N ARG A 463 -1.94 -16.51 -31.81
CA ARG A 463 -3.19 -17.10 -31.30
C ARG A 463 -3.33 -18.59 -31.61
N GLU A 464 -2.93 -18.99 -32.82
CA GLU A 464 -2.97 -20.41 -33.19
C GLU A 464 -1.95 -21.24 -32.39
N THR A 465 -0.78 -20.68 -32.09
CA THR A 465 0.22 -21.32 -31.23
C THR A 465 -0.35 -21.56 -29.81
N LEU A 466 -0.99 -20.55 -29.20
CA LEU A 466 -1.67 -20.71 -27.90
C LEU A 466 -2.82 -21.71 -27.96
N ARG A 467 -3.61 -21.72 -29.04
CA ARG A 467 -4.72 -22.65 -29.19
C ARG A 467 -4.24 -24.10 -29.22
N ARG A 468 -3.04 -24.34 -29.75
CA ARG A 468 -2.41 -25.67 -29.83
C ARG A 468 -1.72 -26.08 -28.51
N ASP A 469 -1.33 -25.10 -27.70
CA ASP A 469 -0.67 -25.33 -26.42
C ASP A 469 -1.57 -24.92 -25.24
N ALA A 470 -2.46 -25.83 -24.84
CA ALA A 470 -3.35 -25.63 -23.71
C ALA A 470 -2.58 -25.36 -22.40
N ARG A 471 -1.38 -25.94 -22.28
CA ARG A 471 -0.50 -25.78 -21.12
C ARG A 471 0.00 -24.33 -21.02
N ALA A 472 0.37 -23.70 -22.13
CA ALA A 472 0.83 -22.31 -22.13
C ALA A 472 -0.26 -21.33 -21.65
N SER A 473 -1.52 -21.60 -22.02
CA SER A 473 -2.66 -20.82 -21.53
C SER A 473 -2.87 -20.94 -20.01
N GLU A 474 -2.69 -22.15 -19.45
CA GLU A 474 -2.76 -22.37 -18.00
C GLU A 474 -1.59 -21.73 -17.26
N GLU A 475 -0.39 -21.81 -17.82
CA GLU A 475 0.82 -21.20 -17.25
C GLU A 475 0.73 -19.66 -17.26
N ALA A 476 0.16 -19.06 -18.32
CA ALA A 476 -0.14 -17.63 -18.37
C ALA A 476 -1.14 -17.21 -17.29
N ARG A 477 -2.24 -17.96 -17.14
CA ARG A 477 -3.23 -17.73 -16.09
C ARG A 477 -2.60 -17.82 -14.70
N TYR A 478 -1.80 -18.85 -14.45
CA TYR A 478 -1.10 -19.04 -13.19
C TYR A 478 -0.20 -17.85 -12.85
N LEU A 479 0.66 -17.42 -13.79
CA LEU A 479 1.52 -16.25 -13.59
C LEU A 479 0.72 -14.98 -13.34
N SER A 480 -0.32 -14.73 -14.14
CA SER A 480 -1.18 -13.54 -13.96
C SER A 480 -1.89 -13.57 -12.61
N SER A 481 -2.47 -14.72 -12.22
CA SER A 481 -3.15 -14.88 -10.93
C SER A 481 -2.20 -14.69 -9.75
N LEU A 482 -0.95 -15.11 -9.85
CA LEU A 482 0.02 -14.96 -8.76
C LEU A 482 0.59 -13.54 -8.69
N LEU A 483 1.01 -12.96 -9.83
CA LEU A 483 1.85 -11.75 -9.84
C LEU A 483 1.05 -10.46 -10.00
N TYR A 484 -0.04 -10.49 -10.79
CA TYR A 484 -0.85 -9.31 -11.09
C TYR A 484 -2.36 -9.63 -11.11
N PRO A 485 -2.88 -10.23 -10.01
CA PRO A 485 -4.26 -10.67 -9.92
C PRO A 485 -5.22 -9.50 -10.12
N GLN A 486 -6.18 -9.66 -11.04
CA GLN A 486 -7.20 -8.65 -11.36
C GLN A 486 -6.64 -7.22 -11.58
N ARG A 487 -5.43 -7.11 -12.16
CA ARG A 487 -4.71 -5.85 -12.41
C ARG A 487 -4.26 -5.11 -11.14
N HIS A 488 -4.04 -5.83 -10.04
CA HIS A 488 -3.48 -5.31 -8.81
C HIS A 488 -2.15 -5.97 -8.51
N MET A 489 -1.25 -5.23 -7.87
CA MET A 489 -0.04 -5.84 -7.32
C MET A 489 -0.43 -6.93 -6.31
N GLN A 490 0.32 -8.04 -6.31
CA GLN A 490 0.10 -9.19 -5.43
C GLN A 490 -0.14 -8.79 -3.97
N GLU A 491 0.72 -7.94 -3.41
CA GLU A 491 0.66 -7.49 -2.03
C GLU A 491 -0.55 -6.64 -1.68
N ARG A 492 -1.19 -6.04 -2.69
CA ARG A 492 -2.40 -5.22 -2.53
C ARG A 492 -3.67 -6.03 -2.68
N PHE A 493 -3.58 -7.19 -3.28
CA PHE A 493 -4.72 -8.03 -3.58
C PHE A 493 -4.87 -9.19 -2.60
N TYR A 494 -3.81 -9.98 -2.40
CA TYR A 494 -3.87 -11.16 -1.53
C TYR A 494 -3.48 -10.85 -0.08
N ALA A 495 -4.13 -11.55 0.86
CA ALA A 495 -3.65 -11.68 2.24
C ALA A 495 -2.35 -12.48 2.28
N MET A 496 -1.63 -12.40 3.40
CA MET A 496 -0.44 -13.21 3.63
C MET A 496 -0.76 -14.70 3.82
N LEU A 497 -2.01 -15.05 4.17
CA LEU A 497 -2.42 -16.40 4.59
C LEU A 497 -2.06 -17.53 3.62
N PRO A 498 -2.34 -17.48 2.30
CA PRO A 498 -1.98 -18.57 1.41
C PRO A 498 -0.46 -18.75 1.27
N PHE A 499 0.32 -17.68 1.38
CA PHE A 499 1.78 -17.79 1.39
C PHE A 499 2.29 -18.45 2.67
N LEU A 500 1.68 -18.13 3.82
CA LEU A 500 1.98 -18.81 5.09
C LEU A 500 1.55 -20.28 5.05
N ALA A 501 0.41 -20.58 4.46
CA ALA A 501 -0.06 -21.94 4.30
C ALA A 501 0.87 -22.80 3.43
N GLN A 502 1.54 -22.18 2.47
CA GLN A 502 2.52 -22.86 1.60
C GLN A 502 3.92 -22.98 2.23
N HIS A 503 4.35 -21.97 3.02
CA HIS A 503 5.76 -21.84 3.43
C HIS A 503 6.00 -21.81 4.95
N GLY A 504 4.94 -21.93 5.77
CA GLY A 504 4.99 -21.89 7.23
C GLY A 504 4.84 -20.47 7.81
N LEU A 505 4.47 -20.39 9.09
CA LEU A 505 4.31 -19.12 9.82
C LEU A 505 5.63 -18.35 9.97
N ASP A 506 6.78 -19.05 9.96
CA ASP A 506 8.13 -18.46 9.99
C ASP A 506 8.48 -17.63 8.74
N LEU A 507 7.65 -17.68 7.69
CA LEU A 507 7.81 -16.82 6.51
C LEU A 507 7.86 -15.34 6.90
N VAL A 508 7.11 -14.91 7.92
CA VAL A 508 7.12 -13.52 8.40
C VAL A 508 8.50 -13.13 8.93
N ASP A 509 9.14 -14.01 9.71
CA ASP A 509 10.50 -13.78 10.25
C ASP A 509 11.54 -13.72 9.11
N ARG A 510 11.41 -14.59 8.09
CA ARG A 510 12.28 -14.56 6.90
C ARG A 510 12.10 -13.27 6.09
N LEU A 511 10.87 -12.81 5.94
CA LEU A 511 10.57 -11.54 5.26
C LEU A 511 11.10 -10.34 6.04
N TYR A 512 11.03 -10.37 7.38
CA TYR A 512 11.63 -9.34 8.22
C TYR A 512 13.13 -9.18 7.95
N GLY A 513 13.86 -10.29 7.85
CA GLY A 513 15.27 -10.30 7.48
C GLY A 513 15.55 -9.74 6.07
N SER A 514 14.55 -9.75 5.19
CA SER A 514 14.67 -9.23 3.82
C SER A 514 14.35 -7.74 3.67
N VAL A 515 13.73 -7.09 4.68
CA VAL A 515 13.42 -5.66 4.63
C VAL A 515 14.70 -4.83 4.65
N GLN A 516 14.90 -3.99 3.64
CA GLN A 516 16.02 -3.06 3.53
C GLN A 516 15.49 -1.63 3.50
N MET A 517 16.05 -0.77 4.36
CA MET A 517 15.60 0.63 4.49
C MET A 517 16.31 1.58 3.53
N ASP A 518 17.40 1.16 2.91
CA ASP A 518 18.21 1.91 1.96
C ASP A 518 17.82 1.68 0.48
N CYS A 519 16.88 0.76 0.22
CA CYS A 519 16.39 0.47 -1.12
C CYS A 519 14.91 0.87 -1.24
N PRO A 520 14.58 1.91 -2.03
CA PRO A 520 13.19 2.35 -2.23
C PRO A 520 12.40 1.47 -3.19
N ASP A 521 13.05 0.53 -3.89
CA ASP A 521 12.46 -0.25 -4.97
C ASP A 521 11.50 -1.35 -4.48
N HIS A 522 10.61 -1.75 -5.37
CA HIS A 522 9.81 -2.96 -5.19
C HIS A 522 10.69 -4.20 -5.29
N ARG A 523 10.55 -5.11 -4.37
CA ARG A 523 11.38 -6.31 -4.29
C ARG A 523 10.61 -7.55 -4.75
N VAL A 524 11.27 -8.39 -5.53
CA VAL A 524 10.77 -9.72 -5.89
C VAL A 524 11.59 -10.75 -5.12
N VAL A 525 10.95 -11.38 -4.16
CA VAL A 525 11.58 -12.35 -3.24
C VAL A 525 11.16 -13.76 -3.65
N THR A 526 12.13 -14.58 -4.06
CA THR A 526 11.88 -16.01 -4.32
C THR A 526 11.80 -16.76 -2.99
N ILE A 527 10.70 -17.50 -2.79
CA ILE A 527 10.37 -18.25 -1.58
C ILE A 527 10.27 -19.74 -1.85
#